data_601cdf0cef627437e500ff6569e926d6
#
_entry.id   601cdf0cef627437e500ff6569e926d6
#
_cell.length_a   1.000
_cell.length_b   1.000
_cell.length_c   1.000
_cell.angle_alpha   90.00
_cell.angle_beta   90.00
_cell.angle_gamma   90.00
#
_symmetry.space_group_name_H-M   'P 1'
#
loop_
_entity.id
_entity.type
_entity.pdbx_description
1 polymer ?
#
loop_
_entity_poly.entity_id
_entity_poly.type
_entity_poly.pdbx_seq_one_letter_code
_entity_poly.pdbx_strand_id
1 'polypeptide(L)'
;GNTTTIPFAAQHHGQSLRDVVRDYHQRAAGKAVIDYAFHLIISDPTEQVLGQELPALIADGYISFKVYTTYDMLRLDDYQILEVLALARREGALVMVHAENHEVIRWLGERLLEGGYRAPKYHAVAHARLAESEAAHRIIALAELLDVPLLVVHVSTAEVADEIRRAQDRG
;
A
#
# COMPACT_ATOMS: atom_id res chain seq x y z
N GLY A 1 -25.31 11.99 -1.09
CA GLY A 1 -24.24 11.86 -2.08
C GLY A 1 -22.88 12.07 -1.44
N ASN A 2 -21.80 11.73 -2.12
CA ASN A 2 -20.45 11.98 -1.62
C ASN A 2 -20.14 13.47 -1.72
N THR A 3 -19.51 14.01 -0.69
CA THR A 3 -19.09 15.42 -0.63
C THR A 3 -17.57 15.59 -0.67
N THR A 4 -16.84 14.49 -0.43
CA THR A 4 -15.38 14.47 -0.41
C THR A 4 -14.87 13.15 -1.02
N THR A 5 -13.75 13.19 -1.72
CA THR A 5 -13.03 12.01 -2.21
C THR A 5 -11.54 12.11 -1.90
N ILE A 6 -10.91 10.97 -1.57
CA ILE A 6 -9.47 10.90 -1.29
C ILE A 6 -8.87 9.75 -2.13
N PRO A 7 -8.69 9.95 -3.45
CA PRO A 7 -8.06 8.96 -4.31
C PRO A 7 -6.56 8.84 -4.07
N PHE A 8 -5.94 7.85 -4.70
CA PHE A 8 -4.52 7.59 -4.58
C PHE A 8 -3.72 8.32 -5.67
N ALA A 9 -2.77 9.16 -5.28
CA ALA A 9 -1.74 9.70 -6.15
C ALA A 9 -0.59 8.69 -6.24
N ALA A 10 -0.47 8.03 -7.40
CA ALA A 10 0.42 6.90 -7.59
C ALA A 10 1.78 7.33 -8.12
N GLN A 11 2.84 7.09 -7.34
CA GLN A 11 4.22 7.19 -7.78
C GLN A 11 4.58 6.00 -8.67
N HIS A 12 5.39 6.22 -9.69
CA HIS A 12 6.11 5.19 -10.44
C HIS A 12 7.62 5.31 -10.19
N HIS A 13 8.36 4.24 -10.44
CA HIS A 13 9.81 4.24 -10.28
C HIS A 13 10.48 5.40 -11.04
N GLY A 14 11.40 6.07 -10.38
CA GLY A 14 12.13 7.23 -10.91
C GLY A 14 11.36 8.55 -10.88
N GLN A 15 10.13 8.59 -10.34
CA GLN A 15 9.36 9.84 -10.23
C GLN A 15 9.57 10.53 -8.90
N SER A 16 9.70 11.85 -8.93
CA SER A 16 9.55 12.69 -7.74
C SER A 16 8.12 12.60 -7.21
N LEU A 17 7.97 12.31 -5.92
CA LEU A 17 6.66 12.24 -5.28
C LEU A 17 5.95 13.60 -5.28
N ARG A 18 6.70 14.71 -5.18
CA ARG A 18 6.15 16.07 -5.29
C ARG A 18 5.57 16.34 -6.68
N ASP A 19 6.24 15.86 -7.73
CA ASP A 19 5.75 16.01 -9.10
C ASP A 19 4.47 15.19 -9.32
N VAL A 20 4.40 14.01 -8.74
CA VAL A 20 3.19 13.18 -8.74
C VAL A 20 2.02 13.93 -8.10
N VAL A 21 2.20 14.48 -6.90
CA VAL A 21 1.15 15.25 -6.21
C VAL A 21 0.70 16.44 -7.05
N ARG A 22 1.64 17.19 -7.62
CA ARG A 22 1.33 18.34 -8.49
C ARG A 22 0.51 17.92 -9.72
N ASP A 23 0.87 16.84 -10.39
CA ASP A 23 0.14 16.30 -11.54
C ASP A 23 -1.30 15.91 -11.18
N TYR A 24 -1.49 15.21 -10.05
CA TYR A 24 -2.82 14.82 -9.59
C TYR A 24 -3.69 16.04 -9.25
N HIS A 25 -3.13 17.10 -8.67
CA HIS A 25 -3.85 18.35 -8.47
C HIS A 25 -4.23 19.00 -9.80
N GLN A 26 -3.35 19.03 -10.79
CA GLN A 26 -3.65 19.57 -12.13
C GLN A 26 -4.79 18.81 -12.82
N ARG A 27 -4.86 17.49 -12.62
CA ARG A 27 -5.97 16.67 -13.14
C ARG A 27 -7.30 16.96 -12.48
N ALA A 28 -7.31 17.30 -11.19
CA ALA A 28 -8.52 17.60 -10.42
C ALA A 28 -8.97 19.05 -10.55
N ALA A 29 -8.04 20.00 -10.66
CA ALA A 29 -8.32 21.42 -10.69
C ALA A 29 -9.28 21.81 -11.82
N GLY A 30 -10.34 22.52 -11.47
CA GLY A 30 -11.39 22.95 -12.41
C GLY A 30 -12.32 21.85 -12.93
N LYS A 31 -12.16 20.60 -12.45
CA LYS A 31 -13.01 19.44 -12.82
C LYS A 31 -13.74 18.86 -11.62
N ALA A 32 -13.09 18.80 -10.47
CA ALA A 32 -13.71 18.30 -9.24
C ALA A 32 -14.81 19.27 -8.80
N VAL A 33 -16.01 18.73 -8.54
CA VAL A 33 -17.18 19.47 -8.04
C VAL A 33 -17.46 19.19 -6.57
N ILE A 34 -16.61 18.38 -5.94
CA ILE A 34 -16.63 18.05 -4.51
C ILE A 34 -15.21 18.24 -3.95
N ASP A 35 -15.08 18.26 -2.63
CA ASP A 35 -13.78 18.34 -1.97
C ASP A 35 -12.92 17.12 -2.31
N TYR A 36 -11.61 17.33 -2.46
CA TYR A 36 -10.68 16.24 -2.73
C TYR A 36 -9.34 16.42 -2.00
N ALA A 37 -8.75 15.32 -1.63
CA ALA A 37 -7.39 15.17 -1.14
C ALA A 37 -6.76 13.93 -1.79
N PHE A 38 -5.53 13.57 -1.42
CA PHE A 38 -4.87 12.38 -1.95
C PHE A 38 -4.21 11.57 -0.85
N HIS A 39 -4.37 10.24 -0.92
CA HIS A 39 -3.43 9.30 -0.32
C HIS A 39 -2.25 9.12 -1.28
N LEU A 40 -1.03 9.01 -0.78
CA LEU A 40 0.16 8.85 -1.63
C LEU A 40 0.53 7.37 -1.74
N ILE A 41 0.68 6.85 -2.97
CA ILE A 41 1.30 5.53 -3.18
C ILE A 41 2.81 5.72 -3.25
N ILE A 42 3.54 4.99 -2.39
CA ILE A 42 4.99 4.94 -2.37
C ILE A 42 5.42 3.64 -3.02
N SER A 43 6.03 3.72 -4.20
CA SER A 43 6.57 2.56 -4.94
C SER A 43 8.07 2.66 -5.21
N ASP A 44 8.68 3.80 -4.91
CA ASP A 44 10.11 4.04 -5.09
C ASP A 44 10.65 4.88 -3.91
N PRO A 45 10.85 4.27 -2.72
CA PRO A 45 11.27 4.95 -1.51
C PRO A 45 12.78 5.24 -1.50
N THR A 46 13.23 6.06 -2.45
CA THR A 46 14.63 6.50 -2.52
C THR A 46 15.01 7.36 -1.32
N GLU A 47 16.32 7.54 -1.09
CA GLU A 47 16.83 8.44 -0.04
C GLU A 47 16.25 9.86 -0.19
N GLN A 48 16.10 10.36 -1.41
CA GLN A 48 15.49 11.66 -1.68
C GLN A 48 14.00 11.67 -1.28
N VAL A 49 13.26 10.63 -1.66
CA VAL A 49 11.82 10.52 -1.33
C VAL A 49 11.64 10.47 0.19
N LEU A 50 12.35 9.59 0.89
CA LEU A 50 12.22 9.40 2.34
C LEU A 50 12.82 10.55 3.15
N GLY A 51 13.94 11.12 2.70
CA GLY A 51 14.68 12.14 3.44
C GLY A 51 14.20 13.58 3.19
N GLN A 52 13.55 13.86 2.08
CA GLN A 52 13.21 15.23 1.70
C GLN A 52 11.77 15.40 1.23
N GLU A 53 11.30 14.59 0.28
CA GLU A 53 10.01 14.83 -0.36
C GLU A 53 8.85 14.45 0.55
N LEU A 54 8.89 13.26 1.13
CA LEU A 54 7.81 12.75 1.97
C LEU A 54 7.64 13.56 3.27
N PRO A 55 8.71 13.91 4.01
CA PRO A 55 8.56 14.80 5.18
C PRO A 55 7.93 16.15 4.83
N ALA A 56 8.30 16.73 3.69
CA ALA A 56 7.71 17.99 3.28
C ALA A 56 6.23 17.86 2.87
N LEU A 57 5.86 16.77 2.19
CA LEU A 57 4.47 16.49 1.85
C LEU A 57 3.62 16.21 3.10
N ILE A 58 4.18 15.56 4.13
CA ILE A 58 3.51 15.40 5.42
C ILE A 58 3.24 16.76 6.06
N ALA A 59 4.24 17.65 6.06
CA ALA A 59 4.06 19.02 6.56
C ALA A 59 3.00 19.80 5.77
N ASP A 60 2.82 19.51 4.48
CA ASP A 60 1.77 20.05 3.61
C ASP A 60 0.38 19.37 3.82
N GLY A 61 0.29 18.35 4.71
CA GLY A 61 -0.97 17.71 5.09
C GLY A 61 -1.24 16.34 4.45
N TYR A 62 -0.32 15.77 3.67
CA TYR A 62 -0.45 14.41 3.11
C TYR A 62 0.01 13.37 4.13
N ILE A 63 -0.82 13.09 5.12
CA ILE A 63 -0.49 12.26 6.29
C ILE A 63 -0.81 10.78 6.16
N SER A 64 -1.10 10.30 4.95
CA SER A 64 -1.44 8.90 4.72
C SER A 64 -0.82 8.37 3.42
N PHE A 65 -0.15 7.22 3.52
CA PHE A 65 0.56 6.58 2.41
C PHE A 65 0.05 5.19 2.19
N LYS A 66 0.17 4.69 0.95
CA LYS A 66 -0.11 3.31 0.62
C LYS A 66 1.13 2.63 0.04
N VAL A 67 1.44 1.45 0.56
CA VAL A 67 2.48 0.56 0.08
C VAL A 67 1.87 -0.78 -0.36
N TYR A 68 2.61 -1.53 -1.17
CA TYR A 68 2.19 -2.81 -1.73
C TYR A 68 3.25 -3.86 -1.47
N THR A 69 2.83 -5.07 -1.13
CA THR A 69 3.70 -6.25 -1.03
C THR A 69 3.69 -7.10 -2.31
N THR A 70 2.81 -6.78 -3.26
CA THR A 70 2.74 -7.43 -4.58
C THR A 70 2.60 -6.40 -5.69
N TYR A 71 2.51 -6.85 -6.95
CA TYR A 71 2.55 -6.11 -8.22
C TYR A 71 3.94 -5.56 -8.56
N ASP A 72 4.51 -6.06 -9.66
CA ASP A 72 5.90 -5.79 -10.10
C ASP A 72 6.29 -4.31 -10.10
N MET A 73 5.36 -3.42 -10.45
CA MET A 73 5.62 -1.97 -10.55
C MET A 73 5.35 -1.19 -9.25
N LEU A 74 4.81 -1.84 -8.22
CA LEU A 74 4.37 -1.15 -6.99
C LEU A 74 4.96 -1.76 -5.71
N ARG A 75 5.35 -3.03 -5.75
CA ARG A 75 5.80 -3.77 -4.57
C ARG A 75 7.07 -3.20 -3.98
N LEU A 76 7.09 -3.15 -2.66
CA LEU A 76 8.27 -2.91 -1.85
C LEU A 76 8.69 -4.22 -1.17
N ASP A 77 9.98 -4.37 -0.94
CA ASP A 77 10.50 -5.41 -0.04
C ASP A 77 10.33 -5.02 1.43
N ASP A 78 10.58 -5.95 2.34
CA ASP A 78 10.38 -5.74 3.77
C ASP A 78 11.30 -4.63 4.31
N TYR A 79 12.52 -4.48 3.79
CA TYR A 79 13.42 -3.40 4.20
C TYR A 79 12.87 -2.03 3.79
N GLN A 80 12.42 -1.89 2.56
CA GLN A 80 11.81 -0.66 2.05
C GLN A 80 10.52 -0.30 2.83
N ILE A 81 9.71 -1.31 3.17
CA ILE A 81 8.51 -1.10 3.99
C ILE A 81 8.89 -0.63 5.40
N LEU A 82 9.92 -1.22 6.03
CA LEU A 82 10.41 -0.76 7.34
C LEU A 82 10.87 0.70 7.30
N GLU A 83 11.57 1.13 6.24
CA GLU A 83 11.97 2.54 6.08
C GLU A 83 10.75 3.48 5.98
N VAL A 84 9.72 3.10 5.23
CA VAL A 84 8.46 3.87 5.14
C VAL A 84 7.73 3.91 6.48
N LEU A 85 7.64 2.77 7.19
CA LEU A 85 7.00 2.66 8.51
C LEU A 85 7.75 3.51 9.55
N ALA A 86 9.10 3.44 9.57
CA ALA A 86 9.93 4.23 10.48
C ALA A 86 9.74 5.74 10.26
N LEU A 87 9.66 6.17 9.00
CA LEU A 87 9.34 7.55 8.66
C LEU A 87 7.93 7.92 9.15
N ALA A 88 6.93 7.09 8.86
CA ALA A 88 5.56 7.33 9.29
C ALA A 88 5.44 7.45 10.82
N ARG A 89 6.17 6.60 11.57
CA ARG A 89 6.27 6.68 13.04
C ARG A 89 6.82 8.02 13.50
N ARG A 90 7.93 8.46 12.90
CA ARG A 90 8.61 9.71 13.25
C ARG A 90 7.75 10.94 12.97
N GLU A 91 7.05 10.95 11.83
CA GLU A 91 6.29 12.10 11.35
C GLU A 91 4.80 12.05 11.75
N GLY A 92 4.33 10.98 12.41
CA GLY A 92 2.93 10.83 12.81
C GLY A 92 1.96 10.56 11.66
N ALA A 93 2.39 9.83 10.63
CA ALA A 93 1.58 9.49 9.46
C ALA A 93 1.01 8.07 9.55
N LEU A 94 -0.03 7.79 8.74
CA LEU A 94 -0.67 6.47 8.64
C LEU A 94 -0.18 5.74 7.39
N VAL A 95 0.26 4.49 7.55
CA VAL A 95 0.57 3.60 6.43
C VAL A 95 -0.60 2.66 6.16
N MET A 96 -1.05 2.64 4.91
CA MET A 96 -1.99 1.66 4.38
C MET A 96 -1.22 0.60 3.61
N VAL A 97 -1.63 -0.67 3.67
CA VAL A 97 -0.94 -1.75 2.97
C VAL A 97 -1.91 -2.61 2.16
N HIS A 98 -1.57 -2.85 0.90
CA HIS A 98 -2.09 -3.97 0.12
C HIS A 98 -1.21 -5.18 0.43
N ALA A 99 -1.73 -6.13 1.20
CA ALA A 99 -0.97 -7.24 1.76
C ALA A 99 -1.32 -8.56 1.06
N GLU A 100 -0.49 -8.95 0.08
CA GLU A 100 -0.52 -10.27 -0.55
C GLU A 100 0.91 -10.74 -0.85
N ASN A 101 1.20 -12.03 -0.69
CA ASN A 101 2.51 -12.60 -0.96
C ASN A 101 2.75 -12.71 -2.46
N HIS A 102 3.64 -11.87 -2.97
CA HIS A 102 3.98 -11.78 -4.39
C HIS A 102 4.48 -13.10 -4.98
N GLU A 103 5.38 -13.78 -4.30
CA GLU A 103 5.99 -15.00 -4.82
C GLU A 103 5.00 -16.16 -4.87
N VAL A 104 4.08 -16.24 -3.92
CA VAL A 104 2.98 -17.22 -3.94
C VAL A 104 2.06 -16.97 -5.13
N ILE A 105 1.65 -15.71 -5.34
CA ILE A 105 0.77 -15.34 -6.47
C ILE A 105 1.46 -15.64 -7.80
N ARG A 106 2.72 -15.23 -7.94
CA ARG A 106 3.52 -15.46 -9.14
C ARG A 106 3.65 -16.96 -9.44
N TRP A 107 4.05 -17.75 -8.44
CA TRP A 107 4.22 -19.19 -8.60
C TRP A 107 2.92 -19.89 -8.99
N LEU A 108 1.80 -19.58 -8.33
CA LEU A 108 0.48 -20.13 -8.66
C LEU A 108 0.04 -19.70 -10.05
N GLY A 109 0.23 -18.44 -10.41
CA GLY A 109 -0.10 -17.91 -11.73
C GLY A 109 0.64 -18.64 -12.86
N GLU A 110 1.96 -18.85 -12.70
CA GLU A 110 2.77 -19.60 -13.65
C GLU A 110 2.27 -21.05 -13.81
N ARG A 111 1.98 -21.75 -12.71
CA ARG A 111 1.44 -23.13 -12.76
C ARG A 111 0.06 -23.21 -13.44
N LEU A 112 -0.81 -22.25 -13.18
CA LEU A 112 -2.11 -22.17 -13.85
C LEU A 112 -1.96 -21.96 -15.36
N LEU A 113 -1.06 -21.07 -15.77
CA LEU A 113 -0.78 -20.80 -17.19
C LEU A 113 -0.20 -22.02 -17.91
N GLU A 114 0.75 -22.70 -17.29
CA GLU A 114 1.34 -23.95 -17.79
C GLU A 114 0.28 -25.06 -17.95
N GLY A 115 -0.67 -25.14 -17.01
CA GLY A 115 -1.81 -26.04 -17.07
C GLY A 115 -2.90 -25.64 -18.05
N GLY A 116 -2.74 -24.52 -18.78
CA GLY A 116 -3.72 -24.02 -19.75
C GLY A 116 -4.91 -23.26 -19.14
N TYR A 117 -4.86 -22.97 -17.84
CA TYR A 117 -5.94 -22.27 -17.12
C TYR A 117 -5.84 -20.75 -17.30
N ARG A 118 -6.37 -20.22 -18.41
CA ARG A 118 -6.21 -18.81 -18.82
C ARG A 118 -7.45 -17.94 -18.58
N ALA A 119 -8.60 -18.53 -18.19
CA ALA A 119 -9.82 -17.78 -18.00
C ALA A 119 -9.76 -16.88 -16.75
N PRO A 120 -10.41 -15.69 -16.75
CA PRO A 120 -10.36 -14.74 -15.63
C PRO A 120 -10.74 -15.32 -14.25
N LYS A 121 -11.60 -16.35 -14.22
CA LYS A 121 -11.97 -17.04 -12.97
C LYS A 121 -10.80 -17.62 -12.19
N TYR A 122 -9.68 -17.92 -12.86
CA TYR A 122 -8.48 -18.46 -12.23
C TYR A 122 -7.62 -17.40 -11.53
N HIS A 123 -7.93 -16.12 -11.72
CA HIS A 123 -7.30 -15.04 -10.95
C HIS A 123 -7.44 -15.26 -9.44
N ALA A 124 -8.65 -15.57 -8.97
CA ALA A 124 -8.88 -15.85 -7.54
C ALA A 124 -8.15 -17.11 -7.04
N VAL A 125 -7.78 -18.04 -7.92
CA VAL A 125 -6.97 -19.22 -7.55
C VAL A 125 -5.50 -18.84 -7.40
N ALA A 126 -4.98 -17.96 -8.26
CA ALA A 126 -3.63 -17.43 -8.14
C ALA A 126 -3.47 -16.54 -6.88
N HIS A 127 -4.50 -15.77 -6.54
CA HIS A 127 -4.59 -14.97 -5.32
C HIS A 127 -5.19 -15.79 -4.17
N ALA A 128 -4.47 -16.86 -3.80
CA ALA A 128 -4.91 -17.77 -2.74
C ALA A 128 -5.03 -17.04 -1.38
N ARG A 129 -6.02 -17.46 -0.57
CA ARG A 129 -6.25 -16.89 0.80
C ARG A 129 -4.97 -16.87 1.65
N LEU A 130 -4.13 -17.89 1.52
CA LEU A 130 -2.84 -17.96 2.22
C LEU A 130 -1.84 -16.87 1.78
N ALA A 131 -1.93 -16.38 0.55
CA ALA A 131 -1.08 -15.28 0.10
C ALA A 131 -1.44 -13.97 0.83
N GLU A 132 -2.73 -13.72 1.04
CA GLU A 132 -3.20 -12.56 1.82
C GLU A 132 -2.86 -12.72 3.31
N SER A 133 -3.14 -13.87 3.93
CA SER A 133 -2.93 -14.06 5.36
C SER A 133 -1.46 -14.06 5.77
N GLU A 134 -0.55 -14.66 4.98
CA GLU A 134 0.88 -14.59 5.23
C GLU A 134 1.40 -13.16 5.17
N ALA A 135 1.07 -12.44 4.10
CA ALA A 135 1.53 -11.08 3.94
C ALA A 135 0.97 -10.14 5.02
N ALA A 136 -0.31 -10.27 5.37
CA ALA A 136 -0.93 -9.49 6.43
C ALA A 136 -0.25 -9.73 7.79
N HIS A 137 -0.01 -11.00 8.16
CA HIS A 137 0.72 -11.36 9.39
C HIS A 137 2.11 -10.72 9.42
N ARG A 138 2.87 -10.86 8.32
CA ARG A 138 4.22 -10.30 8.19
C ARG A 138 4.23 -8.79 8.34
N ILE A 139 3.34 -8.08 7.66
CA ILE A 139 3.29 -6.61 7.73
C ILE A 139 2.85 -6.11 9.11
N ILE A 140 1.91 -6.80 9.76
CA ILE A 140 1.52 -6.49 11.14
C ILE A 140 2.73 -6.63 12.07
N ALA A 141 3.51 -7.70 11.94
CA ALA A 141 4.72 -7.90 12.75
C ALA A 141 5.76 -6.78 12.53
N LEU A 142 5.94 -6.29 11.29
CA LEU A 142 6.83 -5.16 11.01
C LEU A 142 6.31 -3.85 11.64
N ALA A 143 5.00 -3.62 11.61
CA ALA A 143 4.40 -2.45 12.23
C ALA A 143 4.49 -2.49 13.77
N GLU A 144 4.24 -3.65 14.38
CA GLU A 144 4.41 -3.88 15.82
C GLU A 144 5.86 -3.64 16.26
N LEU A 145 6.85 -4.12 15.49
CA LEU A 145 8.28 -3.88 15.76
C LEU A 145 8.62 -2.39 15.90
N LEU A 146 7.98 -1.54 15.12
CA LEU A 146 8.22 -0.11 15.07
C LEU A 146 7.19 0.70 15.89
N ASP A 147 6.21 0.06 16.49
CA ASP A 147 5.12 0.72 17.23
C ASP A 147 4.45 1.82 16.37
N VAL A 148 4.00 1.46 15.17
CA VAL A 148 3.41 2.38 14.20
C VAL A 148 2.00 1.94 13.79
N PRO A 149 1.03 2.87 13.72
CA PRO A 149 -0.31 2.54 13.25
C PRO A 149 -0.29 2.04 11.80
N LEU A 150 -1.04 0.97 11.54
CA LEU A 150 -1.16 0.34 10.22
C LEU A 150 -2.63 0.15 9.85
N LEU A 151 -2.96 0.37 8.57
CA LEU A 151 -4.27 0.04 8.01
C LEU A 151 -4.11 -1.01 6.90
N VAL A 152 -4.56 -2.22 7.15
CA VAL A 152 -4.66 -3.24 6.11
C VAL A 152 -5.92 -2.96 5.29
N VAL A 153 -5.75 -2.63 3.99
CA VAL A 153 -6.87 -2.26 3.12
C VAL A 153 -7.58 -3.49 2.57
N HIS A 154 -8.83 -3.32 2.15
CA HIS A 154 -9.66 -4.32 1.43
C HIS A 154 -9.46 -5.78 1.88
N VAL A 155 -9.49 -6.03 3.18
CA VAL A 155 -9.39 -7.38 3.77
C VAL A 155 -10.45 -8.30 3.16
N SER A 156 -10.00 -9.43 2.59
CA SER A 156 -10.86 -10.33 1.81
C SER A 156 -11.08 -11.69 2.47
N THR A 157 -10.29 -12.02 3.50
CA THR A 157 -10.33 -13.34 4.15
C THR A 157 -10.60 -13.24 5.65
N ALA A 158 -11.25 -14.28 6.19
CA ALA A 158 -11.51 -14.36 7.63
C ALA A 158 -10.20 -14.50 8.43
N GLU A 159 -9.21 -15.18 7.88
CA GLU A 159 -7.89 -15.37 8.48
C GLU A 159 -7.20 -14.02 8.74
N VAL A 160 -7.25 -13.09 7.77
CA VAL A 160 -6.68 -11.75 7.96
C VAL A 160 -7.50 -10.94 8.97
N ALA A 161 -8.83 -11.04 8.95
CA ALA A 161 -9.67 -10.36 9.92
C ALA A 161 -9.38 -10.84 11.36
N ASP A 162 -9.14 -12.15 11.54
CA ASP A 162 -8.76 -12.72 12.83
C ASP A 162 -7.35 -12.29 13.26
N GLU A 163 -6.41 -12.19 12.32
CA GLU A 163 -5.04 -11.71 12.60
C GLU A 163 -5.04 -10.25 13.04
N ILE A 164 -5.81 -9.40 12.34
CA ILE A 164 -5.97 -7.99 12.72
C ILE A 164 -6.58 -7.87 14.11
N ARG A 165 -7.62 -8.66 14.44
CA ARG A 165 -8.23 -8.65 15.77
C ARG A 165 -7.22 -9.03 16.85
N ARG A 166 -6.42 -10.09 16.62
CA ARG A 166 -5.37 -10.49 17.55
C ARG A 166 -4.31 -9.41 17.75
N ALA A 167 -3.95 -8.68 16.68
CA ALA A 167 -3.03 -7.56 16.79
C ALA A 167 -3.64 -6.42 17.62
N GLN A 168 -4.89 -6.06 17.37
CA GLN A 168 -5.62 -5.05 18.15
C GLN A 168 -5.76 -5.42 19.63
N ASP A 169 -5.93 -6.71 19.95
CA ASP A 169 -6.02 -7.21 21.34
C ASP A 169 -4.66 -7.13 22.08
N ARG A 170 -3.55 -7.03 21.36
CA ARG A 170 -2.20 -6.86 21.94
C ARG A 170 -1.83 -5.39 22.17
N GLY A 171 -2.50 -4.45 21.58
CA GLY A 171 -2.29 -3.00 21.70
C GLY A 171 -1.75 -2.39 20.43
#